data_a6771199edae93a499975bcc56edd95b
#
_entry.id   a6771199edae93a499975bcc56edd95b
#
_cell.length_a   1.000
_cell.length_b   1.000
_cell.length_c   1.000
_cell.angle_alpha   90.00
_cell.angle_beta   90.00
_cell.angle_gamma   90.00
#
_symmetry.space_group_name_H-M   'P 1'
#
loop_
_entity.id
_entity.type
_entity.pdbx_description
1 polymer ?
#
loop_
_entity_poly.entity_id
_entity_poly.type
_entity_poly.pdbx_seq_one_letter_code
_entity_poly.pdbx_strand_id
1 'polypeptide(L)'
;MSLIVDASVAVKWVAEEPGSAKARDLIGSGQRLLAPDLVLVEAGNALRKKLARGVIDRVQALSGVQMVERAFDELFPARPLVHAAIRLALDLRHPVYDCVYLALAARESLAVFTADERLFHVARNAGVEARLL
;
A
#
# COMPACT_ATOMS: atom_id res chain seq x y z
N MET A 1 9.62 -13.12 7.92
CA MET A 1 10.09 -11.99 7.10
C MET A 1 9.00 -10.93 7.04
N SER A 2 9.38 -9.74 6.68
CA SER A 2 8.46 -8.59 6.67
C SER A 2 8.44 -7.92 5.29
N LEU A 3 7.32 -7.34 4.92
CA LEU A 3 7.08 -6.76 3.61
C LEU A 3 6.21 -5.52 3.77
N ILE A 4 6.60 -4.44 3.11
CA ILE A 4 5.77 -3.23 3.02
C ILE A 4 4.77 -3.44 1.88
N VAL A 5 3.50 -3.29 2.14
CA VAL A 5 2.44 -3.49 1.14
C VAL A 5 1.70 -2.17 0.92
N ASP A 6 1.63 -1.72 -0.32
CA ASP A 6 0.94 -0.48 -0.62
C ASP A 6 -0.57 -0.68 -0.85
N ALA A 7 -1.30 0.41 -0.94
CA ALA A 7 -2.76 0.39 -1.05
C ALA A 7 -3.25 -0.30 -2.32
N SER A 8 -2.48 -0.29 -3.42
CA SER A 8 -2.89 -0.93 -4.67
C SER A 8 -3.04 -2.44 -4.51
N VAL A 9 -2.23 -3.06 -3.65
CA VAL A 9 -2.34 -4.48 -3.30
C VAL A 9 -3.41 -4.69 -2.23
N ALA A 10 -3.41 -3.86 -1.18
CA ALA A 10 -4.33 -4.02 -0.05
C ALA A 10 -5.80 -3.94 -0.47
N VAL A 11 -6.15 -3.06 -1.40
CA VAL A 11 -7.52 -2.96 -1.94
C VAL A 11 -7.96 -4.26 -2.61
N LYS A 12 -7.05 -4.98 -3.24
CA LYS A 12 -7.34 -6.27 -3.88
C LYS A 12 -7.71 -7.37 -2.88
N TRP A 13 -7.38 -7.19 -1.61
CA TRP A 13 -7.80 -8.14 -0.57
C TRP A 13 -9.30 -8.09 -0.31
N VAL A 14 -9.92 -6.93 -0.47
CA VAL A 14 -11.29 -6.67 -0.02
C VAL A 14 -12.25 -6.31 -1.15
N ALA A 15 -11.74 -6.07 -2.34
CA ALA A 15 -12.54 -5.81 -3.54
C ALA A 15 -12.01 -6.66 -4.69
N GLU A 16 -12.90 -7.25 -5.47
CA GLU A 16 -12.50 -8.11 -6.57
C GLU A 16 -11.96 -7.29 -7.75
N GLU A 17 -10.70 -7.55 -8.07
CA GLU A 17 -9.97 -6.91 -9.17
C GLU A 17 -9.07 -7.96 -9.82
N PRO A 18 -8.53 -7.68 -11.02
CA PRO A 18 -7.49 -8.54 -11.57
C PRO A 18 -6.32 -8.65 -10.59
N GLY A 19 -5.88 -9.87 -10.31
CA GLY A 19 -4.79 -10.12 -9.35
C GLY A 19 -5.23 -10.29 -7.90
N SER A 20 -6.52 -10.19 -7.58
CA SER A 20 -7.01 -10.32 -6.20
C SER A 20 -6.68 -11.66 -5.57
N ALA A 21 -6.81 -12.76 -6.30
CA ALA A 21 -6.47 -14.08 -5.76
C ALA A 21 -5.00 -14.14 -5.32
N LYS A 22 -4.10 -13.67 -6.17
CA LYS A 22 -2.67 -13.62 -5.90
C LYS A 22 -2.34 -12.66 -4.75
N ALA A 23 -3.02 -11.51 -4.69
CA ALA A 23 -2.85 -10.57 -3.59
C ALA A 23 -3.26 -11.18 -2.24
N ARG A 24 -4.36 -11.95 -2.22
CA ARG A 24 -4.85 -12.62 -1.01
C ARG A 24 -3.91 -13.72 -0.52
N ASP A 25 -3.10 -14.29 -1.39
CA ASP A 25 -2.10 -15.29 -1.00
C ASP A 25 -1.06 -14.74 -0.03
N LEU A 26 -0.87 -13.43 0.04
CA LEU A 26 0.00 -12.82 1.02
C LEU A 26 -0.52 -12.98 2.45
N ILE A 27 -1.84 -12.94 2.61
CA ILE A 27 -2.46 -13.06 3.93
C ILE A 27 -2.30 -14.51 4.39
N GLY A 28 -1.71 -14.71 5.56
CA GLY A 28 -1.44 -16.05 6.07
C GLY A 28 -0.22 -16.73 5.44
N SER A 29 0.56 -16.03 4.64
CA SER A 29 1.77 -16.57 4.00
C SER A 29 2.95 -16.77 4.96
N GLY A 30 2.82 -16.31 6.20
CA GLY A 30 3.91 -16.30 7.17
C GLY A 30 4.76 -15.04 7.12
N GLN A 31 4.54 -14.16 6.15
CA GLN A 31 5.19 -12.85 6.13
C GLN A 31 4.43 -11.85 7.00
N ARG A 32 5.18 -11.00 7.71
CA ARG A 32 4.56 -9.86 8.40
C ARG A 32 4.27 -8.77 7.38
N LEU A 33 3.04 -8.32 7.35
CA LEU A 33 2.57 -7.30 6.41
C LEU A 33 2.54 -5.95 7.13
N LEU A 34 3.29 -5.00 6.61
CA LEU A 34 3.51 -3.70 7.22
C LEU A 34 3.15 -2.58 6.24
N ALA A 35 2.76 -1.43 6.75
CA ALA A 35 2.52 -0.24 5.92
C ALA A 35 2.56 1.02 6.78
N PRO A 36 2.72 2.20 6.19
CA PRO A 36 2.36 3.43 6.88
C PRO A 36 0.84 3.49 7.06
N ASP A 37 0.37 4.14 8.11
CA ASP A 37 -1.07 4.24 8.39
C ASP A 37 -1.85 4.99 7.29
N LEU A 38 -1.16 5.72 6.43
CA LEU A 38 -1.69 6.29 5.20
C LEU A 38 -2.44 5.26 4.35
N VAL A 39 -2.06 3.98 4.42
CA VAL A 39 -2.70 2.92 3.64
C VAL A 39 -4.20 2.86 3.88
N LEU A 40 -4.66 3.16 5.08
CA LEU A 40 -6.09 3.13 5.40
C LEU A 40 -6.85 4.25 4.67
N VAL A 41 -6.26 5.42 4.59
CA VAL A 41 -6.86 6.56 3.87
C VAL A 41 -6.90 6.27 2.38
N GLU A 42 -5.81 5.76 1.84
CA GLU A 42 -5.74 5.44 0.40
C GLU A 42 -6.68 4.30 0.02
N ALA A 43 -6.72 3.24 0.83
CA ALA A 43 -7.67 2.15 0.60
C ALA A 43 -9.11 2.64 0.68
N GLY A 44 -9.42 3.48 1.68
CA GLY A 44 -10.72 4.11 1.81
C GLY A 44 -11.11 4.91 0.57
N ASN A 45 -10.19 5.69 0.02
CA ASN A 45 -10.45 6.46 -1.19
C ASN A 45 -10.68 5.56 -2.41
N ALA A 46 -9.91 4.49 -2.55
CA ALA A 46 -10.10 3.53 -3.65
C ALA A 46 -11.47 2.84 -3.55
N LEU A 47 -11.89 2.46 -2.34
CA LEU A 47 -13.21 1.86 -2.13
C LEU A 47 -14.33 2.87 -2.38
N ARG A 48 -14.14 4.13 -1.99
CA ARG A 48 -15.09 5.21 -2.31
C ARG A 48 -15.32 5.33 -3.82
N LYS A 49 -14.25 5.27 -4.60
CA LYS A 49 -14.36 5.32 -6.07
C LYS A 49 -15.15 4.13 -6.61
N LYS A 50 -14.95 2.94 -6.05
CA LYS A 50 -15.70 1.74 -6.46
C LYS A 50 -17.18 1.86 -6.11
N LEU A 51 -17.50 2.42 -4.95
CA LEU A 51 -18.87 2.74 -4.56
C LEU A 51 -19.51 3.72 -5.54
N ALA A 52 -18.81 4.77 -5.92
CA ALA A 52 -19.32 5.77 -6.87
C ALA A 52 -19.61 5.16 -8.23
N ARG A 53 -18.89 4.11 -8.64
CA ARG A 53 -19.13 3.36 -9.89
C ARG A 53 -20.21 2.29 -9.76
N GLY A 54 -20.78 2.10 -8.57
CA GLY A 54 -21.76 1.06 -8.30
C GLY A 54 -21.22 -0.35 -8.23
N VAL A 55 -19.89 -0.52 -8.09
CA VAL A 55 -19.23 -1.83 -8.04
C VAL A 55 -19.41 -2.48 -6.66
N ILE A 56 -19.43 -1.67 -5.62
CA ILE A 56 -19.65 -2.11 -4.23
C ILE A 56 -20.68 -1.21 -3.57
N ASP A 57 -21.25 -1.65 -2.47
CA ASP A 57 -22.17 -0.85 -1.66
C ASP A 57 -21.47 -0.17 -0.47
N ARG A 58 -22.21 0.64 0.27
CA ARG A 58 -21.69 1.38 1.42
C ARG A 58 -21.15 0.45 2.51
N VAL A 59 -21.85 -0.64 2.78
CA VAL A 59 -21.45 -1.60 3.81
C VAL A 59 -20.12 -2.25 3.43
N GLN A 60 -19.98 -2.63 2.16
CA GLN A 60 -18.73 -3.21 1.65
C GLN A 60 -17.57 -2.22 1.73
N ALA A 61 -17.80 -0.95 1.43
CA ALA A 61 -16.75 0.07 1.54
C ALA A 61 -16.28 0.23 2.98
N LEU A 62 -17.21 0.35 3.93
CA LEU A 62 -16.87 0.54 5.35
C LEU A 62 -16.20 -0.70 5.95
N SER A 63 -16.76 -1.89 5.70
CA SER A 63 -16.17 -3.13 6.21
C SER A 63 -14.84 -3.44 5.54
N GLY A 64 -14.69 -3.05 4.28
CA GLY A 64 -13.45 -3.26 3.53
C GLY A 64 -12.26 -2.55 4.16
N VAL A 65 -12.42 -1.30 4.60
CA VAL A 65 -11.35 -0.57 5.28
C VAL A 65 -10.97 -1.26 6.60
N GLN A 66 -11.96 -1.75 7.35
CA GLN A 66 -11.70 -2.48 8.59
C GLN A 66 -10.93 -3.78 8.33
N MET A 67 -11.26 -4.48 7.26
CA MET A 67 -10.57 -5.71 6.87
C MET A 67 -9.13 -5.44 6.46
N VAL A 68 -8.89 -4.35 5.73
CA VAL A 68 -7.53 -3.93 5.38
C VAL A 68 -6.71 -3.67 6.64
N GLU A 69 -7.27 -2.93 7.58
CA GLU A 69 -6.59 -2.63 8.85
C GLU A 69 -6.19 -3.91 9.59
N ARG A 70 -7.10 -4.87 9.68
CA ARG A 70 -6.87 -6.14 10.39
C ARG A 70 -5.87 -7.05 9.69
N ALA A 71 -5.72 -6.91 8.38
CA ALA A 71 -4.81 -7.76 7.61
C ALA A 71 -3.34 -7.37 7.81
N PHE A 72 -3.06 -6.13 8.22
CA PHE A 72 -1.70 -5.70 8.52
C PHE A 72 -1.29 -6.12 9.92
N ASP A 73 -0.05 -6.61 10.05
CA ASP A 73 0.54 -6.94 11.34
C ASP A 73 0.93 -5.68 12.11
N GLU A 74 1.35 -4.64 11.38
CA GLU A 74 1.71 -3.37 12.00
C GLU A 74 1.51 -2.22 11.01
N LEU A 75 0.98 -1.11 11.52
CA LEU A 75 0.85 0.15 10.80
C LEU A 75 1.71 1.20 11.50
N PHE A 76 2.56 1.86 10.72
CA PHE A 76 3.48 2.87 11.22
C PHE A 76 2.91 4.27 11.03
N PRO A 77 3.08 5.19 12.01
CA PRO A 77 2.67 6.57 11.81
C PRO A 77 3.39 7.20 10.61
N ALA A 78 2.63 7.87 9.76
CA ALA A 78 3.19 8.56 8.60
C ALA A 78 4.01 9.79 9.00
N ARG A 79 3.66 10.43 10.10
CA ARG A 79 4.27 11.70 10.52
C ARG A 79 5.80 11.70 10.52
N PRO A 80 6.50 10.72 11.13
CA PRO A 80 7.96 10.71 11.11
C PRO A 80 8.58 10.48 9.74
N LEU A 81 7.78 10.04 8.76
CA LEU A 81 8.25 9.70 7.42
C LEU A 81 8.13 10.87 6.43
N VAL A 82 7.39 11.92 6.78
CA VAL A 82 6.99 12.96 5.84
C VAL A 82 8.18 13.70 5.23
N HIS A 83 9.17 14.08 6.04
CA HIS A 83 10.32 14.82 5.51
C HIS A 83 11.14 13.99 4.52
N ALA A 84 11.42 12.74 4.85
CA ALA A 84 12.11 11.84 3.93
C ALA A 84 11.29 11.60 2.66
N ALA A 85 9.97 11.43 2.80
CA ALA A 85 9.07 11.25 1.67
C ALA A 85 9.06 12.46 0.74
N ILE A 86 9.04 13.67 1.29
CA ILE A 86 9.08 14.90 0.48
C ILE A 86 10.39 15.01 -0.30
N ARG A 87 11.53 14.70 0.32
CA ARG A 87 12.82 14.70 -0.40
C ARG A 87 12.80 13.71 -1.57
N LEU A 88 12.32 12.51 -1.35
CA LEU A 88 12.18 11.51 -2.42
C LEU A 88 11.25 12.02 -3.52
N ALA A 89 10.12 12.61 -3.14
CA ALA A 89 9.14 13.12 -4.11
C ALA A 89 9.74 14.21 -5.00
N LEU A 90 10.51 15.10 -4.43
CA LEU A 90 11.18 16.17 -5.18
C LEU A 90 12.28 15.61 -6.09
N ASP A 91 13.10 14.69 -5.59
CA ASP A 91 14.20 14.12 -6.34
C ASP A 91 13.69 13.21 -7.48
N LEU A 92 12.65 12.44 -7.24
CA LEU A 92 12.12 11.45 -8.18
C LEU A 92 10.97 11.99 -9.02
N ARG A 93 10.51 13.21 -8.75
CA ARG A 93 9.35 13.83 -9.42
C ARG A 93 8.13 12.92 -9.38
N HIS A 94 7.82 12.45 -8.18
CA HIS A 94 6.76 11.48 -7.94
C HIS A 94 5.85 11.96 -6.81
N PRO A 95 4.55 11.61 -6.81
CA PRO A 95 3.64 12.02 -5.73
C PRO A 95 4.15 11.60 -4.36
N VAL A 96 4.00 12.49 -3.38
CA VAL A 96 4.52 12.29 -2.02
C VAL A 96 3.90 11.07 -1.32
N TYR A 97 2.64 10.75 -1.64
CA TYR A 97 1.94 9.62 -1.01
C TYR A 97 2.70 8.32 -1.16
N ASP A 98 3.11 7.99 -2.38
CA ASP A 98 3.90 6.78 -2.66
C ASP A 98 5.26 6.83 -1.99
N CYS A 99 5.84 8.02 -1.89
CA CYS A 99 7.15 8.21 -1.28
C CYS A 99 7.13 7.98 0.24
N VAL A 100 5.98 8.04 0.89
CA VAL A 100 5.84 7.64 2.30
C VAL A 100 6.13 6.15 2.46
N TYR A 101 5.64 5.32 1.55
CA TYR A 101 5.96 3.88 1.54
C TYR A 101 7.45 3.64 1.31
N LEU A 102 8.06 4.38 0.38
CA LEU A 102 9.48 4.25 0.08
C LEU A 102 10.35 4.70 1.26
N ALA A 103 9.95 5.76 1.95
CA ALA A 103 10.65 6.23 3.14
C ALA A 103 10.60 5.19 4.27
N LEU A 104 9.44 4.56 4.47
CA LEU A 104 9.32 3.47 5.45
C LEU A 104 10.18 2.28 5.06
N ALA A 105 10.12 1.87 3.82
CA ALA A 105 10.90 0.74 3.31
C ALA A 105 12.41 0.98 3.48
N ALA A 106 12.87 2.17 3.17
CA ALA A 106 14.28 2.53 3.34
C ALA A 106 14.70 2.53 4.81
N ARG A 107 13.87 3.09 5.69
CA ARG A 107 14.15 3.13 7.13
C ARG A 107 14.23 1.74 7.73
N GLU A 108 13.33 0.84 7.34
CA GLU A 108 13.24 -0.51 7.89
C GLU A 108 14.06 -1.54 7.10
N SER A 109 14.68 -1.14 6.00
CA SER A 109 15.42 -2.03 5.09
C SER A 109 14.57 -3.19 4.58
N LEU A 110 13.36 -2.87 4.13
CA LEU A 110 12.38 -3.85 3.65
C LEU A 110 12.00 -3.57 2.20
N ALA A 111 11.49 -4.60 1.52
CA ALA A 111 10.95 -4.47 0.17
C ALA A 111 9.53 -3.91 0.19
N VAL A 112 9.15 -3.21 -0.87
CA VAL A 112 7.78 -2.76 -1.13
C VAL A 112 7.13 -3.72 -2.13
N PHE A 113 5.94 -4.17 -1.81
CA PHE A 113 5.10 -4.98 -2.70
C PHE A 113 3.97 -4.10 -3.23
N THR A 114 3.87 -3.97 -4.55
CA THR A 114 2.91 -3.08 -5.21
C THR A 114 2.30 -3.73 -6.44
N ALA A 115 1.10 -3.30 -6.82
CA ALA A 115 0.48 -3.64 -8.09
C ALA A 115 0.62 -2.50 -9.11
N ASP A 116 1.25 -1.40 -8.72
CA ASP A 116 1.45 -0.21 -9.54
C ASP A 116 2.86 -0.25 -10.16
N GLU A 117 2.91 -0.42 -11.49
CA GLU A 117 4.19 -0.47 -12.22
C GLU A 117 5.01 0.80 -12.04
N ARG A 118 4.35 1.94 -11.98
CA ARG A 118 5.04 3.22 -11.83
C ARG A 118 5.75 3.29 -10.48
N LEU A 119 5.07 2.92 -9.41
CA LEU A 119 5.69 2.86 -8.08
C LEU A 119 6.81 1.84 -8.04
N PHE A 120 6.62 0.69 -8.66
CA PHE A 120 7.66 -0.33 -8.76
C PHE A 120 8.96 0.24 -9.34
N HIS A 121 8.87 0.96 -10.46
CA HIS A 121 10.06 1.53 -11.10
C HIS A 121 10.67 2.66 -10.27
N VAL A 122 9.85 3.53 -9.68
CA VAL A 122 10.31 4.62 -8.83
C VAL A 122 11.02 4.09 -7.59
N ALA A 123 10.51 3.02 -6.99
CA ALA A 123 11.15 2.38 -5.83
C ALA A 123 12.57 1.92 -6.19
N ARG A 124 12.73 1.28 -7.32
CA ARG A 124 14.05 0.82 -7.78
C ARG A 124 15.00 1.99 -8.01
N ASN A 125 14.52 3.07 -8.61
CA ASN A 125 15.32 4.28 -8.79
C ASN A 125 15.73 4.91 -7.46
N ALA A 126 14.95 4.73 -6.42
CA ALA A 126 15.26 5.19 -5.07
C ALA A 126 16.19 4.24 -4.30
N GLY A 127 16.60 3.13 -4.90
CA GLY A 127 17.42 2.12 -4.23
C GLY A 127 16.64 1.26 -3.25
N VAL A 128 15.31 1.22 -3.38
CA VAL A 128 14.42 0.41 -2.54
C VAL A 128 14.07 -0.87 -3.30
N GLU A 129 14.24 -2.01 -2.66
CA GLU A 129 13.80 -3.28 -3.23
C GLU A 129 12.27 -3.24 -3.43
N ALA A 130 11.82 -3.67 -4.59
CA ALA A 130 10.39 -3.67 -4.91
C ALA A 130 10.01 -4.97 -5.61
N ARG A 131 8.77 -5.40 -5.36
CA ARG A 131 8.17 -6.56 -5.99
C ARG A 131 6.83 -6.13 -6.59
N LEU A 132 6.59 -6.58 -7.81
CA LEU A 132 5.35 -6.28 -8.53
C LEU A 132 4.42 -7.49 -8.47
N LEU A 133 3.14 -7.22 -8.17
CA LEU A 133 2.09 -8.24 -8.15
C LEU A 133 1.81 -8.77 -9.54
#